data_fb36be898ebbf8a5f766bc85776e709d
#
_entry.id   fb36be898ebbf8a5f766bc85776e709d
#
_cell.length_a   1.000
_cell.length_b   1.000
_cell.length_c   1.000
_cell.angle_alpha   90.00
_cell.angle_beta   90.00
_cell.angle_gamma   90.00
#
_symmetry.space_group_name_H-M   'P 1'
#
loop_
_entity.id
_entity.type
_entity.pdbx_description
1 polymer ?
#
loop_
_entity_poly.entity_id
_entity_poly.type
_entity_poly.pdbx_seq_one_letter_code
_entity_poly.pdbx_strand_id
1 'polypeptide(L)'
;MKQLSRRRFVSGAAALSTLPLIWPHTARAQAASVLKYRVFTDMQVLDPPFRLTAPEGDVITAIFPKLVSFEPGDSWKWRPDAAEEIEQVDDTHIRFKLRRGLKWTNGFGEVTAEDVKYSFERVTDPKLQAPYKDDWSALDHVEVTDPYSGVIVLKEYFAPLWWSTLPWNTASIICKKATEAAGGRFTTQPPATCGPYMWKEWQPKQRLILQRDPNWTGEQGAYDEIHVIPIEDDKTAEIAIQAGDLDMTRASLSSLATIRTQPPKGLKVLEKPSLAYWWVGMNTENAALSDEKVRKAIQKAIDVDMIIDAAFFGIPKRSTGIIAPGLLGHRDITPPARDLEGAKALFAEAGSAAPKNLTLSILNTTENKSAAQIVQQNLADLGIEVAINPYDGGTFWTLGDEKSGQAWKDLQLIINYFTMAPDPSWATAWFTCDQVGVWNWERWCNKEFSDLHKALLAERDDAKRDVGYKHMQDLMEGSGAYVFITHGVNAALYSDKIAPATLPDGRVVLQLFKPA
;
A
#
# COMPACT_ATOMS: atom_id res chain seq x y z
N MET A 1 -22.56 -75.90 6.62
CA MET A 1 -23.52 -76.90 6.11
C MET A 1 -24.84 -76.20 5.83
N LYS A 2 -25.31 -76.50 4.62
CA LYS A 2 -26.63 -76.31 3.99
C LYS A 2 -26.92 -74.94 3.38
N GLN A 3 -26.69 -74.95 2.05
CA GLN A 3 -27.44 -74.25 0.99
C GLN A 3 -28.92 -74.59 1.04
N LEU A 4 -29.71 -73.71 0.40
CA LEU A 4 -30.88 -74.00 -0.44
C LEU A 4 -31.55 -72.66 -0.70
N SER A 5 -31.70 -72.17 -1.86
CA SER A 5 -32.12 -72.56 -3.20
C SER A 5 -33.37 -71.76 -3.62
N ARG A 6 -33.26 -71.18 -4.75
CA ARG A 6 -34.15 -70.50 -5.68
C ARG A 6 -35.59 -71.06 -5.84
N ARG A 7 -36.48 -70.13 -6.24
CA ARG A 7 -37.64 -70.28 -7.11
C ARG A 7 -39.03 -70.49 -6.52
N ARG A 8 -39.87 -69.62 -6.86
CA ARG A 8 -41.15 -69.66 -7.61
C ARG A 8 -42.17 -68.66 -7.01
N PHE A 9 -43.04 -67.99 -7.68
CA PHE A 9 -43.59 -67.78 -8.99
C PHE A 9 -44.91 -66.98 -8.78
N VAL A 10 -45.06 -65.95 -9.54
CA VAL A 10 -46.19 -65.64 -10.50
C VAL A 10 -47.47 -64.97 -9.97
N SER A 11 -47.74 -63.86 -10.59
CA SER A 11 -49.00 -63.32 -11.15
C SER A 11 -50.01 -62.69 -10.19
N GLY A 12 -50.21 -61.46 -10.39
CA GLY A 12 -51.43 -60.70 -10.02
C GLY A 12 -51.46 -59.40 -10.82
N ALA A 13 -52.43 -59.27 -11.71
CA ALA A 13 -52.54 -58.28 -12.77
C ALA A 13 -52.86 -56.84 -12.30
N ALA A 14 -52.27 -55.91 -12.98
CA ALA A 14 -52.79 -54.62 -13.50
C ALA A 14 -53.90 -53.89 -12.75
N ALA A 15 -53.51 -52.69 -12.23
CA ALA A 15 -54.32 -51.49 -12.28
C ALA A 15 -53.40 -50.29 -12.55
N LEU A 16 -53.43 -49.78 -13.78
CA LEU A 16 -52.79 -48.54 -14.19
C LEU A 16 -53.48 -47.35 -13.49
N SER A 17 -52.87 -46.79 -12.48
CA SER A 17 -53.13 -45.42 -12.04
C SER A 17 -51.91 -44.57 -12.44
N THR A 18 -52.08 -43.75 -13.47
CA THR A 18 -51.16 -42.70 -13.90
C THR A 18 -51.10 -41.60 -12.83
N LEU A 19 -50.20 -41.75 -11.88
CA LEU A 19 -49.73 -40.63 -11.06
C LEU A 19 -48.62 -39.92 -11.86
N PRO A 20 -48.68 -38.60 -12.02
CA PRO A 20 -47.57 -37.87 -12.59
C PRO A 20 -46.37 -37.98 -11.64
N LEU A 21 -45.28 -38.63 -12.15
CA LEU A 21 -43.97 -38.55 -11.50
C LEU A 21 -43.56 -37.08 -11.48
N ILE A 22 -43.81 -36.38 -10.37
CA ILE A 22 -43.15 -35.14 -10.05
C ILE A 22 -41.74 -35.52 -9.66
N TRP A 23 -40.83 -35.50 -10.65
CA TRP A 23 -39.42 -35.49 -10.33
C TRP A 23 -39.14 -34.23 -9.53
N PRO A 24 -38.59 -34.34 -8.30
CA PRO A 24 -38.07 -33.18 -7.64
C PRO A 24 -36.96 -32.62 -8.57
N HIS A 25 -37.17 -31.45 -9.12
CA HIS A 25 -36.08 -30.67 -9.64
C HIS A 25 -35.19 -30.42 -8.43
N THR A 26 -34.16 -31.25 -8.26
CA THR A 26 -33.03 -30.92 -7.42
C THR A 26 -32.46 -29.66 -8.04
N ALA A 27 -32.82 -28.52 -7.46
CA ALA A 27 -32.12 -27.28 -7.71
C ALA A 27 -30.65 -27.61 -7.41
N ARG A 28 -29.86 -27.82 -8.46
CA ARG A 28 -28.43 -27.91 -8.32
C ARG A 28 -28.04 -26.59 -7.69
N ALA A 29 -27.69 -26.59 -6.42
CA ALA A 29 -27.06 -25.44 -5.79
C ALA A 29 -25.89 -25.06 -6.71
N GLN A 30 -26.05 -23.95 -7.38
CA GLN A 30 -24.98 -23.42 -8.24
C GLN A 30 -23.78 -23.21 -7.31
N ALA A 31 -22.66 -23.83 -7.61
CA ALA A 31 -21.46 -23.65 -6.80
C ALA A 31 -21.17 -22.14 -6.69
N ALA A 32 -20.93 -21.70 -5.47
CA ALA A 32 -20.63 -20.29 -5.23
C ALA A 32 -19.48 -19.82 -6.13
N SER A 33 -19.65 -18.68 -6.77
CA SER A 33 -18.60 -18.06 -7.56
C SER A 33 -17.55 -17.48 -6.62
N VAL A 34 -16.30 -17.92 -6.75
CA VAL A 34 -15.20 -17.56 -5.83
C VAL A 34 -14.09 -16.87 -6.60
N LEU A 35 -13.66 -15.70 -6.08
CA LEU A 35 -12.42 -15.04 -6.48
C LEU A 35 -11.31 -15.46 -5.52
N LYS A 36 -10.22 -16.00 -6.03
CA LYS A 36 -9.06 -16.44 -5.24
C LYS A 36 -7.90 -15.44 -5.42
N TYR A 37 -7.72 -14.58 -4.44
CA TYR A 37 -6.72 -13.53 -4.44
C TYR A 37 -5.57 -13.86 -3.50
N ARG A 38 -4.34 -13.85 -4.01
CA ARG A 38 -3.13 -14.08 -3.20
C ARG A 38 -2.66 -12.82 -2.52
N VAL A 39 -2.25 -12.96 -1.26
CA VAL A 39 -1.52 -11.95 -0.50
C VAL A 39 -0.17 -12.51 -0.01
N PHE A 40 0.82 -11.64 0.22
CA PHE A 40 2.17 -12.05 0.60
C PHE A 40 2.33 -12.33 2.11
N THR A 41 1.34 -12.00 2.93
CA THR A 41 1.31 -12.24 4.37
C THR A 41 -0.10 -12.48 4.85
N ASP A 42 -0.26 -13.17 5.98
CA ASP A 42 -1.56 -13.37 6.61
C ASP A 42 -2.06 -12.10 7.31
N MET A 43 -3.38 -12.02 7.54
CA MET A 43 -4.02 -10.90 8.23
C MET A 43 -3.62 -10.89 9.71
N GLN A 44 -3.33 -9.70 10.22
CA GLN A 44 -3.04 -9.47 11.62
C GLN A 44 -4.02 -8.50 12.27
N VAL A 45 -4.34 -7.38 11.58
CA VAL A 45 -5.23 -6.33 12.09
C VAL A 45 -6.09 -5.77 10.97
N LEU A 46 -7.42 -5.88 11.13
CA LEU A 46 -8.42 -5.28 10.23
C LEU A 46 -9.08 -4.02 10.84
N ASP A 47 -8.62 -3.56 11.98
CA ASP A 47 -8.99 -2.26 12.55
C ASP A 47 -8.27 -1.15 11.78
N PRO A 48 -8.99 -0.26 11.05
CA PRO A 48 -8.40 0.57 10.01
C PRO A 48 -7.19 1.41 10.41
N PRO A 49 -7.19 2.15 11.55
CA PRO A 49 -6.05 2.97 11.93
C PRO A 49 -4.87 2.18 12.52
N PHE A 50 -5.00 0.84 12.64
CA PHE A 50 -3.98 -0.05 13.21
C PHE A 50 -3.45 -1.09 12.23
N ARG A 51 -3.90 -1.05 10.96
CA ARG A 51 -3.42 -1.98 9.95
C ARG A 51 -1.89 -1.94 9.84
N LEU A 52 -1.28 -3.08 9.56
CA LEU A 52 0.18 -3.21 9.46
C LEU A 52 0.65 -3.34 8.01
N THR A 53 -0.19 -3.87 7.12
CA THR A 53 0.19 -4.25 5.76
C THR A 53 -0.79 -3.76 4.70
N ALA A 54 -0.34 -3.73 3.44
CA ALA A 54 -1.21 -3.40 2.30
C ALA A 54 -2.35 -4.40 2.10
N PRO A 55 -2.15 -5.74 2.20
CA PRO A 55 -3.23 -6.72 2.14
C PRO A 55 -4.39 -6.48 3.11
N GLU A 56 -4.09 -6.03 4.32
CA GLU A 56 -5.14 -5.65 5.28
C GLU A 56 -5.95 -4.45 4.76
N GLY A 57 -5.28 -3.49 4.13
CA GLY A 57 -5.93 -2.34 3.51
C GLY A 57 -6.87 -2.72 2.36
N ASP A 58 -6.51 -3.72 1.54
CA ASP A 58 -7.35 -4.24 0.47
C ASP A 58 -8.65 -4.86 1.03
N VAL A 59 -8.53 -5.64 2.11
CA VAL A 59 -9.67 -6.24 2.81
C VAL A 59 -10.54 -5.18 3.48
N ILE A 60 -9.93 -4.25 4.23
CA ILE A 60 -10.62 -3.13 4.89
C ILE A 60 -11.48 -2.35 3.89
N THR A 61 -10.94 -2.08 2.71
CA THR A 61 -11.66 -1.36 1.64
C THR A 61 -12.88 -2.14 1.12
N ALA A 62 -12.87 -3.46 1.17
CA ALA A 62 -13.98 -4.30 0.70
C ALA A 62 -15.12 -4.45 1.73
N ILE A 63 -14.83 -4.26 3.04
CA ILE A 63 -15.76 -4.55 4.13
C ILE A 63 -16.22 -3.32 4.93
N PHE A 64 -15.58 -2.17 4.75
CA PHE A 64 -15.98 -0.92 5.42
C PHE A 64 -16.19 0.20 4.41
N PRO A 65 -17.24 1.02 4.58
CA PRO A 65 -17.50 2.16 3.72
C PRO A 65 -16.59 3.33 4.11
N LYS A 66 -16.38 4.24 3.18
CA LYS A 66 -15.75 5.56 3.40
C LYS A 66 -16.70 6.65 2.91
N LEU A 67 -16.48 7.90 3.30
CA LEU A 67 -17.26 9.00 2.70
C LEU A 67 -17.01 9.10 1.20
N VAL A 68 -15.73 8.96 0.79
CA VAL A 68 -15.31 8.91 -0.61
C VAL A 68 -14.33 7.76 -0.82
N SER A 69 -14.29 7.21 -2.01
CA SER A 69 -13.38 6.12 -2.41
C SER A 69 -12.70 6.46 -3.74
N PHE A 70 -11.47 5.97 -3.95
CA PHE A 70 -10.83 6.07 -5.25
C PHE A 70 -11.57 5.25 -6.31
N GLU A 71 -11.60 5.79 -7.53
CA GLU A 71 -12.07 5.06 -8.70
C GLU A 71 -10.94 4.19 -9.27
N PRO A 72 -11.22 2.92 -9.63
CA PRO A 72 -10.28 2.13 -10.42
C PRO A 72 -9.98 2.80 -11.76
N GLY A 73 -8.74 2.66 -12.22
CA GLY A 73 -8.33 3.20 -13.52
C GLY A 73 -6.86 3.61 -13.58
N ASP A 74 -6.54 4.44 -14.58
CA ASP A 74 -5.18 4.89 -14.87
C ASP A 74 -4.86 6.30 -14.35
N SER A 75 -5.85 6.98 -13.75
CA SER A 75 -5.69 8.31 -13.16
C SER A 75 -6.31 8.36 -11.78
N TRP A 76 -5.67 9.12 -10.88
CA TRP A 76 -6.20 9.33 -9.55
C TRP A 76 -7.47 10.17 -9.61
N LYS A 77 -8.57 9.56 -9.20
CA LYS A 77 -9.89 10.18 -9.05
C LYS A 77 -10.58 9.56 -7.87
N TRP A 78 -11.41 10.33 -7.21
CA TRP A 78 -12.29 9.83 -6.16
C TRP A 78 -13.75 10.10 -6.50
N ARG A 79 -14.64 9.34 -5.91
CA ARG A 79 -16.09 9.45 -6.01
C ARG A 79 -16.74 9.33 -4.64
N PRO A 80 -17.95 9.87 -4.45
CA PRO A 80 -18.74 9.55 -3.26
C PRO A 80 -18.91 8.03 -3.08
N ASP A 81 -18.85 7.58 -1.82
CA ASP A 81 -19.04 6.17 -1.42
C ASP A 81 -20.21 6.07 -0.44
N ALA A 82 -19.99 6.13 0.88
CA ALA A 82 -21.08 6.24 1.84
C ALA A 82 -21.75 7.62 1.83
N ALA A 83 -21.05 8.66 1.40
CA ALA A 83 -21.66 9.96 1.22
C ALA A 83 -22.59 9.96 -0.02
N GLU A 84 -23.80 10.48 0.14
CA GLU A 84 -24.68 10.92 -0.95
C GLU A 84 -24.20 12.26 -1.49
N GLU A 85 -23.83 13.16 -0.58
CA GLU A 85 -23.27 14.49 -0.84
C GLU A 85 -22.08 14.73 0.08
N ILE A 86 -21.01 15.33 -0.46
CA ILE A 86 -19.87 15.81 0.31
C ILE A 86 -19.28 17.04 -0.35
N GLU A 87 -19.07 18.09 0.42
CA GLU A 87 -18.69 19.40 -0.08
C GLU A 87 -17.77 20.12 0.92
N GLN A 88 -16.69 20.67 0.43
CA GLN A 88 -15.89 21.61 1.22
C GLN A 88 -16.55 23.00 1.16
N VAL A 89 -17.17 23.40 2.28
CA VAL A 89 -17.94 24.64 2.40
C VAL A 89 -16.99 25.85 2.50
N ASP A 90 -15.92 25.68 3.25
CA ASP A 90 -14.84 26.65 3.42
C ASP A 90 -13.52 25.91 3.75
N ASP A 91 -12.53 26.61 4.23
CA ASP A 91 -11.21 26.06 4.49
C ASP A 91 -11.18 24.95 5.52
N THR A 92 -12.10 25.00 6.46
CA THR A 92 -12.09 24.17 7.66
C THR A 92 -13.35 23.34 7.82
N HIS A 93 -14.37 23.54 6.99
CA HIS A 93 -15.63 22.83 7.11
C HIS A 93 -15.94 22.01 5.87
N ILE A 94 -16.05 20.69 6.05
CA ILE A 94 -16.46 19.74 5.02
C ILE A 94 -17.78 19.13 5.44
N ARG A 95 -18.87 19.55 4.78
CA ARG A 95 -20.21 19.03 5.01
C ARG A 95 -20.39 17.70 4.29
N PHE A 96 -20.99 16.72 4.96
CA PHE A 96 -21.37 15.45 4.36
C PHE A 96 -22.79 15.06 4.70
N LYS A 97 -23.40 14.29 3.79
CA LYS A 97 -24.69 13.61 3.98
C LYS A 97 -24.55 12.17 3.55
N LEU A 98 -24.87 11.23 4.44
CA LEU A 98 -24.78 9.80 4.19
C LEU A 98 -25.96 9.31 3.35
N ARG A 99 -25.71 8.34 2.49
CA ARG A 99 -26.75 7.55 1.85
C ARG A 99 -27.51 6.76 2.91
N ARG A 100 -28.83 6.74 2.82
CA ARG A 100 -29.68 5.93 3.71
C ARG A 100 -29.65 4.46 3.31
N GLY A 101 -29.95 3.59 4.26
CA GLY A 101 -30.08 2.15 4.04
C GLY A 101 -28.73 1.40 4.03
N LEU A 102 -27.61 2.04 4.35
CA LEU A 102 -26.35 1.36 4.64
C LEU A 102 -26.47 0.70 6.01
N LYS A 103 -26.36 -0.63 6.08
CA LYS A 103 -26.63 -1.39 7.30
C LYS A 103 -25.38 -2.12 7.79
N TRP A 104 -25.14 -2.03 9.08
CA TRP A 104 -24.17 -2.86 9.75
C TRP A 104 -24.64 -4.32 9.82
N THR A 105 -23.72 -5.26 9.60
CA THR A 105 -23.96 -6.68 9.90
C THR A 105 -24.25 -6.90 11.39
N ASN A 106 -24.68 -8.09 11.76
CA ASN A 106 -24.92 -8.51 13.15
C ASN A 106 -25.99 -7.69 13.89
N GLY A 107 -26.88 -6.98 13.16
CA GLY A 107 -28.03 -6.31 13.75
C GLY A 107 -27.74 -4.97 14.44
N PHE A 108 -26.61 -4.33 14.17
CA PHE A 108 -26.24 -3.05 14.78
C PHE A 108 -26.95 -1.83 14.18
N GLY A 109 -27.85 -2.03 13.21
CA GLY A 109 -28.65 -0.95 12.61
C GLY A 109 -28.01 -0.32 11.39
N GLU A 110 -28.38 0.92 11.09
CA GLU A 110 -27.83 1.67 9.96
C GLU A 110 -26.57 2.44 10.32
N VAL A 111 -25.74 2.70 9.30
CA VAL A 111 -24.59 3.61 9.40
C VAL A 111 -25.11 5.02 9.63
N THR A 112 -24.56 5.70 10.61
CA THR A 112 -24.96 7.05 10.99
C THR A 112 -23.77 8.02 11.04
N ALA A 113 -24.07 9.33 11.13
CA ALA A 113 -23.06 10.36 11.31
C ALA A 113 -22.27 10.20 12.63
N GLU A 114 -22.85 9.53 13.64
CA GLU A 114 -22.15 9.16 14.88
C GLU A 114 -21.05 8.11 14.63
N ASP A 115 -21.24 7.20 13.67
CA ASP A 115 -20.20 6.25 13.28
C ASP A 115 -19.06 6.97 12.56
N VAL A 116 -19.35 7.97 11.72
CA VAL A 116 -18.33 8.81 11.07
C VAL A 116 -17.52 9.57 12.13
N LYS A 117 -18.21 10.28 13.04
CA LYS A 117 -17.57 11.00 14.15
C LYS A 117 -16.64 10.08 14.94
N TYR A 118 -17.16 8.96 15.39
CA TYR A 118 -16.40 7.98 16.16
C TYR A 118 -15.17 7.48 15.40
N SER A 119 -15.35 7.15 14.13
CA SER A 119 -14.28 6.58 13.30
C SER A 119 -13.12 7.56 13.10
N PHE A 120 -13.41 8.82 12.85
CA PHE A 120 -12.38 9.82 12.53
C PHE A 120 -11.69 10.34 13.81
N GLU A 121 -12.46 10.68 14.84
CA GLU A 121 -11.91 11.21 16.08
C GLU A 121 -11.06 10.19 16.85
N ARG A 122 -11.40 8.88 16.76
CA ARG A 122 -10.59 7.85 17.41
C ARG A 122 -9.20 7.70 16.81
N VAL A 123 -8.98 8.09 15.54
CA VAL A 123 -7.66 8.02 14.92
C VAL A 123 -6.68 8.94 15.62
N THR A 124 -7.15 10.12 16.06
CA THR A 124 -6.35 11.14 16.74
C THR A 124 -6.38 11.02 18.26
N ASP A 125 -7.14 10.07 18.84
CA ASP A 125 -7.19 9.87 20.30
C ASP A 125 -5.81 9.42 20.82
N PRO A 126 -5.14 10.23 21.67
CA PRO A 126 -3.81 9.89 22.18
C PRO A 126 -3.80 8.60 23.02
N LYS A 127 -4.93 8.18 23.58
CA LYS A 127 -5.06 6.93 24.35
C LYS A 127 -4.93 5.70 23.47
N LEU A 128 -5.32 5.79 22.19
CA LEU A 128 -5.29 4.68 21.25
C LEU A 128 -3.92 4.50 20.58
N GLN A 129 -3.10 5.57 20.53
CA GLN A 129 -1.76 5.55 19.92
C GLN A 129 -1.77 4.96 18.50
N ALA A 130 -2.74 5.39 17.68
CA ALA A 130 -2.89 4.90 16.33
C ALA A 130 -1.64 5.24 15.49
N PRO A 131 -1.02 4.28 14.77
CA PRO A 131 0.18 4.51 13.96
C PRO A 131 -0.01 5.57 12.88
N TYR A 132 -1.23 5.69 12.35
CA TYR A 132 -1.57 6.61 11.24
C TYR A 132 -2.34 7.85 11.70
N LYS A 133 -2.16 8.29 12.94
CA LYS A 133 -2.83 9.49 13.49
C LYS A 133 -2.55 10.76 12.67
N ASP A 134 -1.39 10.83 12.05
CA ASP A 134 -0.94 12.01 11.30
C ASP A 134 -1.72 12.21 9.99
N ASP A 135 -2.38 11.17 9.45
CA ASP A 135 -3.33 11.30 8.34
C ASP A 135 -4.50 12.25 8.67
N TRP A 136 -4.81 12.41 9.95
CA TRP A 136 -5.86 13.26 10.48
C TRP A 136 -5.33 14.42 11.34
N SER A 137 -4.07 14.84 11.14
CA SER A 137 -3.42 15.89 11.95
C SER A 137 -4.19 17.21 11.99
N ALA A 138 -4.84 17.56 10.87
CA ALA A 138 -5.65 18.76 10.76
C ALA A 138 -7.07 18.62 11.36
N LEU A 139 -7.53 17.43 11.73
CA LEU A 139 -8.85 17.25 12.31
C LEU A 139 -8.95 17.98 13.67
N ASP A 140 -9.98 18.80 13.82
CA ASP A 140 -10.41 19.31 15.13
C ASP A 140 -11.45 18.37 15.72
N HIS A 141 -12.62 18.27 15.08
CA HIS A 141 -13.70 17.36 15.48
C HIS A 141 -14.68 17.11 14.33
N VAL A 142 -15.66 16.25 14.55
CA VAL A 142 -16.80 16.05 13.65
C VAL A 142 -18.09 16.46 14.36
N GLU A 143 -18.82 17.40 13.77
CA GLU A 143 -20.16 17.78 14.22
C GLU A 143 -21.20 16.86 13.60
N VAL A 144 -22.12 16.35 14.42
CA VAL A 144 -23.28 15.59 13.97
C VAL A 144 -24.48 16.53 13.97
N THR A 145 -25.04 16.82 12.79
CA THR A 145 -26.17 17.72 12.63
C THR A 145 -27.52 16.99 12.64
N ASP A 146 -27.54 15.78 12.11
CA ASP A 146 -28.65 14.83 12.18
C ASP A 146 -28.11 13.39 12.03
N PRO A 147 -28.95 12.32 12.14
CA PRO A 147 -28.46 10.94 12.06
C PRO A 147 -27.65 10.59 10.80
N TYR A 148 -27.81 11.34 9.71
CA TYR A 148 -27.18 11.05 8.42
C TYR A 148 -26.33 12.21 7.89
N SER A 149 -26.22 13.32 8.61
CA SER A 149 -25.49 14.50 8.17
C SER A 149 -24.57 15.01 9.25
N GLY A 150 -23.46 15.59 8.83
CA GLY A 150 -22.48 16.19 9.72
C GLY A 150 -21.48 17.09 8.99
N VAL A 151 -20.58 17.65 9.77
CA VAL A 151 -19.51 18.52 9.29
C VAL A 151 -18.20 18.02 9.88
N ILE A 152 -17.21 17.74 9.03
CA ILE A 152 -15.83 17.54 9.46
C ILE A 152 -15.23 18.92 9.65
N VAL A 153 -14.80 19.24 10.86
CA VAL A 153 -14.17 20.51 11.20
C VAL A 153 -12.67 20.32 11.31
N LEU A 154 -11.93 21.10 10.55
CA LEU A 154 -10.47 21.12 10.56
C LEU A 154 -9.97 22.35 11.34
N LYS A 155 -8.77 22.26 11.90
CA LYS A 155 -8.05 23.38 12.54
C LYS A 155 -7.59 24.43 11.52
N GLU A 156 -7.25 23.97 10.33
CA GLU A 156 -6.78 24.76 9.19
C GLU A 156 -7.06 24.03 7.89
N TYR A 157 -6.93 24.71 6.75
CA TYR A 157 -7.00 24.07 5.44
C TYR A 157 -5.93 22.97 5.32
N PHE A 158 -6.33 21.80 4.79
CA PHE A 158 -5.46 20.64 4.67
C PHE A 158 -5.56 20.04 3.28
N ALA A 159 -4.63 20.41 2.40
CA ALA A 159 -4.62 19.98 0.99
C ALA A 159 -4.61 18.45 0.81
N PRO A 160 -3.90 17.65 1.63
CA PRO A 160 -3.90 16.20 1.50
C PRO A 160 -5.25 15.50 1.78
N LEU A 161 -6.23 16.21 2.37
CA LEU A 161 -7.49 15.62 2.84
C LEU A 161 -8.18 14.74 1.78
N TRP A 162 -8.26 15.23 0.54
CA TRP A 162 -8.96 14.58 -0.57
C TRP A 162 -8.15 13.49 -1.27
N TRP A 163 -6.85 13.38 -1.02
CA TRP A 163 -5.94 12.48 -1.73
C TRP A 163 -5.31 11.41 -0.86
N SER A 164 -5.04 11.71 0.42
CA SER A 164 -4.36 10.78 1.32
C SER A 164 -5.09 10.53 2.63
N THR A 165 -6.24 11.19 2.88
CA THR A 165 -7.02 11.00 4.12
C THR A 165 -8.37 10.39 3.84
N LEU A 166 -9.33 11.14 3.25
CA LEU A 166 -10.71 10.70 3.06
C LEU A 166 -10.88 9.43 2.20
N PRO A 167 -10.15 9.23 1.08
CA PRO A 167 -10.26 7.99 0.31
C PRO A 167 -9.40 6.85 0.86
N TRP A 168 -8.61 7.09 1.93
CA TRP A 168 -7.66 6.13 2.50
C TRP A 168 -8.28 5.24 3.58
N ASN A 169 -7.54 4.22 4.04
CA ASN A 169 -8.06 3.26 5.02
C ASN A 169 -8.37 3.89 6.38
N THR A 170 -7.64 4.92 6.80
CA THR A 170 -7.85 5.61 8.07
C THR A 170 -9.17 6.39 8.13
N ALA A 171 -9.80 6.62 6.97
CA ALA A 171 -11.15 7.18 6.86
C ALA A 171 -12.25 6.11 6.69
N SER A 172 -11.94 4.83 6.88
CA SER A 172 -12.97 3.79 6.90
C SER A 172 -13.90 3.97 8.09
N ILE A 173 -15.20 4.00 7.81
CA ILE A 173 -16.23 4.15 8.83
C ILE A 173 -16.45 2.78 9.47
N ILE A 174 -16.39 2.72 10.80
CA ILE A 174 -16.64 1.51 11.59
C ILE A 174 -17.84 1.71 12.52
N CYS A 175 -18.51 0.63 12.89
CA CYS A 175 -19.67 0.69 13.77
C CYS A 175 -19.25 1.08 15.20
N LYS A 176 -19.62 2.26 15.66
CA LYS A 176 -19.36 2.74 17.02
C LYS A 176 -19.81 1.74 18.08
N LYS A 177 -21.09 1.38 18.06
CA LYS A 177 -21.70 0.48 19.05
C LYS A 177 -21.01 -0.89 19.10
N ALA A 178 -20.72 -1.47 17.93
CA ALA A 178 -20.08 -2.78 17.86
C ALA A 178 -18.62 -2.73 18.35
N THR A 179 -17.90 -1.68 17.98
CA THR A 179 -16.49 -1.52 18.36
C THR A 179 -16.35 -1.22 19.86
N GLU A 180 -17.21 -0.37 20.42
CA GLU A 180 -17.25 -0.09 21.86
C GLU A 180 -17.57 -1.37 22.67
N ALA A 181 -18.55 -2.17 22.20
CA ALA A 181 -18.89 -3.46 22.82
C ALA A 181 -17.74 -4.48 22.76
N ALA A 182 -16.86 -4.37 21.75
CA ALA A 182 -15.64 -5.16 21.61
C ALA A 182 -14.44 -4.62 22.40
N GLY A 183 -14.61 -3.58 23.20
CA GLY A 183 -13.55 -2.96 24.00
C GLY A 183 -12.77 -1.83 23.30
N GLY A 184 -13.34 -1.25 22.24
CA GLY A 184 -12.80 -0.08 21.53
C GLY A 184 -11.77 -0.40 20.44
N ARG A 185 -11.33 -1.65 20.32
CA ARG A 185 -10.39 -2.16 19.30
C ARG A 185 -10.75 -3.59 18.90
N PHE A 186 -10.33 -3.97 17.69
CA PHE A 186 -10.41 -5.35 17.21
C PHE A 186 -9.16 -5.72 16.40
N THR A 187 -8.98 -7.00 16.11
CA THR A 187 -7.85 -7.50 15.32
C THR A 187 -8.35 -8.07 13.98
N THR A 188 -8.31 -9.37 13.80
CA THR A 188 -8.65 -10.04 12.52
C THR A 188 -10.14 -10.27 12.32
N GLN A 189 -10.95 -10.13 13.36
CA GLN A 189 -12.41 -10.28 13.29
C GLN A 189 -13.10 -8.96 13.62
N PRO A 190 -13.58 -8.22 12.62
CA PRO A 190 -14.39 -7.03 12.84
C PRO A 190 -15.71 -7.38 13.53
N PRO A 191 -16.15 -6.61 14.54
CA PRO A 191 -17.41 -6.88 15.26
C PRO A 191 -18.66 -6.63 14.42
N ALA A 192 -18.56 -5.75 13.42
CA ALA A 192 -19.57 -5.49 12.39
C ALA A 192 -18.88 -4.94 11.14
N THR A 193 -19.46 -5.19 9.97
CA THR A 193 -19.01 -4.69 8.67
C THR A 193 -20.18 -4.05 7.93
N CYS A 194 -19.88 -3.18 6.97
CA CYS A 194 -20.86 -2.61 6.04
C CYS A 194 -20.11 -2.33 4.73
N GLY A 195 -20.38 -3.11 3.69
CA GLY A 195 -19.70 -3.00 2.40
C GLY A 195 -20.24 -3.99 1.40
N PRO A 196 -19.75 -3.99 0.15
CA PRO A 196 -20.12 -4.99 -0.86
C PRO A 196 -19.86 -6.42 -0.40
N TYR A 197 -18.89 -6.59 0.48
CA TYR A 197 -18.57 -7.86 1.13
C TYR A 197 -18.59 -7.69 2.65
N MET A 198 -18.84 -8.81 3.35
CA MET A 198 -18.77 -8.94 4.80
C MET A 198 -17.72 -9.98 5.18
N TRP A 199 -17.13 -9.82 6.33
CA TRP A 199 -16.23 -10.81 6.92
C TRP A 199 -17.04 -12.09 7.24
N LYS A 200 -16.55 -13.24 6.77
CA LYS A 200 -17.18 -14.54 7.01
C LYS A 200 -16.38 -15.41 7.92
N GLU A 201 -15.12 -15.67 7.59
CA GLU A 201 -14.26 -16.62 8.28
C GLU A 201 -12.79 -16.29 8.06
N TRP A 202 -11.97 -16.50 9.07
CA TRP A 202 -10.52 -16.46 8.95
C TRP A 202 -9.92 -17.76 9.48
N GLN A 203 -9.17 -18.45 8.64
CA GLN A 203 -8.41 -19.65 8.94
C GLN A 203 -6.92 -19.25 8.90
N PRO A 204 -6.26 -19.08 10.07
CA PRO A 204 -4.88 -18.57 10.14
C PRO A 204 -3.94 -19.33 9.21
N LYS A 205 -3.11 -18.59 8.46
CA LYS A 205 -2.14 -19.08 7.48
C LYS A 205 -2.72 -19.89 6.32
N GLN A 206 -4.04 -19.97 6.20
CA GLN A 206 -4.71 -20.65 5.10
C GLN A 206 -5.49 -19.69 4.22
N ARG A 207 -6.43 -18.95 4.79
CA ARG A 207 -7.25 -17.98 4.05
C ARG A 207 -8.13 -17.14 4.97
N LEU A 208 -8.47 -15.96 4.51
CA LEU A 208 -9.62 -15.18 4.94
C LEU A 208 -10.71 -15.30 3.88
N ILE A 209 -11.96 -15.50 4.28
CA ILE A 209 -13.13 -15.57 3.40
C ILE A 209 -14.00 -14.34 3.64
N LEU A 210 -14.22 -13.58 2.58
CA LEU A 210 -15.23 -12.54 2.51
C LEU A 210 -16.42 -13.07 1.74
N GLN A 211 -17.64 -12.79 2.21
CA GLN A 211 -18.89 -13.17 1.56
C GLN A 211 -19.59 -11.92 1.04
N ARG A 212 -20.16 -11.98 -0.15
CA ARG A 212 -21.01 -10.88 -0.67
C ARG A 212 -22.11 -10.57 0.32
N ASP A 213 -22.29 -9.27 0.65
CA ASP A 213 -23.36 -8.84 1.53
C ASP A 213 -24.67 -8.64 0.72
N PRO A 214 -25.70 -9.46 0.94
CA PRO A 214 -26.95 -9.33 0.23
C PRO A 214 -27.74 -8.05 0.61
N ASN A 215 -27.39 -7.40 1.71
CA ASN A 215 -28.05 -6.19 2.19
C ASN A 215 -27.34 -4.90 1.71
N TRP A 216 -26.20 -5.03 1.03
CA TRP A 216 -25.50 -3.88 0.49
C TRP A 216 -26.32 -3.19 -0.60
N THR A 217 -26.54 -1.89 -0.47
CA THR A 217 -27.39 -1.10 -1.38
C THR A 217 -26.62 -0.37 -2.49
N GLY A 218 -25.27 -0.44 -2.46
CA GLY A 218 -24.41 0.09 -3.51
C GLY A 218 -24.16 -0.89 -4.66
N GLU A 219 -23.05 -0.68 -5.42
CA GLU A 219 -22.62 -1.62 -6.47
C GLU A 219 -22.31 -2.98 -5.84
N GLN A 220 -23.03 -4.02 -6.28
CA GLN A 220 -22.89 -5.36 -5.74
C GLN A 220 -21.59 -6.02 -6.22
N GLY A 221 -20.92 -6.75 -5.35
CA GLY A 221 -19.80 -7.59 -5.72
C GLY A 221 -20.20 -8.68 -6.73
N ALA A 222 -19.37 -8.95 -7.72
CA ALA A 222 -19.67 -9.91 -8.78
C ALA A 222 -19.49 -11.38 -8.35
N TYR A 223 -18.68 -11.64 -7.33
CA TYR A 223 -18.42 -12.97 -6.79
C TYR A 223 -19.22 -13.20 -5.50
N ASP A 224 -19.63 -14.45 -5.25
CA ASP A 224 -20.30 -14.81 -4.00
C ASP A 224 -19.33 -14.77 -2.81
N GLU A 225 -18.07 -15.15 -3.06
CA GLU A 225 -17.02 -15.12 -2.05
C GLU A 225 -15.69 -14.59 -2.64
N ILE A 226 -14.88 -13.98 -1.81
CA ILE A 226 -13.47 -13.67 -2.08
C ILE A 226 -12.64 -14.45 -1.06
N HIS A 227 -11.77 -15.32 -1.55
CA HIS A 227 -10.79 -16.02 -0.74
C HIS A 227 -9.45 -15.28 -0.82
N VAL A 228 -9.01 -14.69 0.27
CA VAL A 228 -7.71 -14.02 0.41
C VAL A 228 -6.74 -15.04 0.97
N ILE A 229 -5.75 -15.45 0.16
CA ILE A 229 -4.89 -16.61 0.41
C ILE A 229 -3.46 -16.14 0.65
N PRO A 230 -2.90 -16.32 1.87
CA PRO A 230 -1.52 -15.95 2.16
C PRO A 230 -0.54 -16.97 1.57
N ILE A 231 0.35 -16.52 0.68
CA ILE A 231 1.50 -17.27 0.17
C ILE A 231 2.67 -16.29 0.19
N GLU A 232 3.65 -16.51 1.06
CA GLU A 232 4.76 -15.58 1.27
C GLU A 232 5.67 -15.50 0.04
N ASP A 233 6.06 -16.64 -0.51
CA ASP A 233 6.99 -16.74 -1.62
C ASP A 233 6.31 -16.49 -2.98
N ASP A 234 6.82 -15.50 -3.73
CA ASP A 234 6.25 -15.10 -5.01
C ASP A 234 6.32 -16.21 -6.06
N LYS A 235 7.39 -17.02 -6.08
CA LYS A 235 7.53 -18.12 -7.06
C LYS A 235 6.53 -19.25 -6.79
N THR A 236 6.29 -19.55 -5.53
CA THR A 236 5.25 -20.51 -5.11
C THR A 236 3.88 -20.02 -5.56
N ALA A 237 3.57 -18.73 -5.38
CA ALA A 237 2.32 -18.15 -5.84
C ALA A 237 2.18 -18.12 -7.38
N GLU A 238 3.28 -17.88 -8.10
CA GLU A 238 3.33 -17.94 -9.56
C GLU A 238 3.07 -19.37 -10.09
N ILE A 239 3.53 -20.41 -9.38
CA ILE A 239 3.20 -21.81 -9.69
C ILE A 239 1.72 -22.09 -9.41
N ALA A 240 1.19 -21.64 -8.27
CA ALA A 240 -0.20 -21.85 -7.88
C ALA A 240 -1.19 -21.22 -8.87
N ILE A 241 -0.91 -20.01 -9.39
CA ILE A 241 -1.79 -19.41 -10.40
C ILE A 241 -1.73 -20.17 -11.74
N GLN A 242 -0.57 -20.68 -12.15
CA GLN A 242 -0.45 -21.50 -13.35
C GLN A 242 -1.20 -22.83 -13.22
N ALA A 243 -1.31 -23.37 -12.00
CA ALA A 243 -2.10 -24.56 -11.69
C ALA A 243 -3.63 -24.27 -11.63
N GLY A 244 -4.05 -23.00 -11.58
CA GLY A 244 -5.45 -22.59 -11.44
C GLY A 244 -5.95 -22.54 -9.99
N ASP A 245 -5.03 -22.56 -9.02
CA ASP A 245 -5.36 -22.46 -7.59
C ASP A 245 -5.58 -21.01 -7.14
N LEU A 246 -5.14 -20.05 -7.94
CA LEU A 246 -5.33 -18.61 -7.76
C LEU A 246 -5.90 -17.96 -9.01
N ASP A 247 -6.58 -16.83 -8.85
CA ASP A 247 -7.05 -15.99 -9.95
C ASP A 247 -6.16 -14.75 -10.16
N MET A 248 -5.47 -14.28 -9.11
CA MET A 248 -4.51 -13.19 -9.21
C MET A 248 -3.40 -13.33 -8.16
N THR A 249 -2.17 -13.00 -8.57
CA THR A 249 -0.99 -12.89 -7.70
C THR A 249 -0.06 -11.79 -8.17
N ARG A 250 0.77 -11.27 -7.29
CA ARG A 250 1.91 -10.45 -7.66
C ARG A 250 2.88 -11.26 -8.52
N ALA A 251 3.45 -10.63 -9.54
CA ALA A 251 4.57 -11.18 -10.30
C ALA A 251 5.88 -10.62 -9.73
N SER A 252 6.86 -11.50 -9.52
CA SER A 252 8.21 -11.05 -9.16
C SER A 252 8.88 -10.35 -10.34
N LEU A 253 9.77 -9.39 -10.09
CA LEU A 253 10.49 -8.69 -11.16
C LEU A 253 11.32 -9.65 -12.02
N SER A 254 11.93 -10.66 -11.41
CA SER A 254 12.68 -11.68 -12.13
C SER A 254 11.81 -12.51 -13.09
N SER A 255 10.56 -12.78 -12.74
CA SER A 255 9.60 -13.44 -13.65
C SER A 255 9.09 -12.46 -14.70
N LEU A 256 8.83 -11.21 -14.30
CA LEU A 256 8.26 -10.18 -15.18
C LEU A 256 9.10 -10.00 -16.45
N ALA A 257 10.42 -10.04 -16.33
CA ALA A 257 11.33 -9.96 -17.47
C ALA A 257 11.01 -10.98 -18.59
N THR A 258 10.52 -12.17 -18.21
CA THR A 258 10.15 -13.24 -19.17
C THR A 258 8.66 -13.19 -19.51
N ILE A 259 7.78 -13.13 -18.50
CA ILE A 259 6.33 -13.25 -18.72
C ILE A 259 5.73 -12.05 -19.44
N ARG A 260 6.40 -10.90 -19.42
CA ARG A 260 6.02 -9.67 -20.14
C ARG A 260 5.88 -9.94 -21.65
N THR A 261 6.77 -10.76 -22.21
CA THR A 261 6.78 -11.09 -23.65
C THR A 261 6.11 -12.44 -23.95
N GLN A 262 6.09 -13.35 -22.98
CA GLN A 262 5.57 -14.70 -23.13
C GLN A 262 4.73 -15.08 -21.89
N PRO A 263 3.54 -14.50 -21.73
CA PRO A 263 2.69 -14.83 -20.60
C PRO A 263 2.26 -16.31 -20.66
N PRO A 264 2.19 -17.03 -19.54
CA PRO A 264 1.67 -18.39 -19.50
C PRO A 264 0.25 -18.45 -20.04
N LYS A 265 -0.09 -19.59 -20.69
CA LYS A 265 -1.41 -19.80 -21.31
C LYS A 265 -2.54 -19.58 -20.29
N GLY A 266 -3.55 -18.80 -20.65
CA GLY A 266 -4.72 -18.49 -19.80
C GLY A 266 -4.44 -17.44 -18.73
N LEU A 267 -3.24 -16.82 -18.74
CA LEU A 267 -2.87 -15.74 -17.83
C LEU A 267 -2.56 -14.45 -18.61
N LYS A 268 -2.78 -13.34 -17.96
CA LYS A 268 -2.43 -11.99 -18.43
C LYS A 268 -1.51 -11.32 -17.42
N VAL A 269 -0.75 -10.33 -17.90
CA VAL A 269 0.13 -9.49 -17.08
C VAL A 269 -0.48 -8.12 -16.93
N LEU A 270 -0.53 -7.62 -15.71
CA LEU A 270 -0.83 -6.23 -15.37
C LEU A 270 0.45 -5.58 -14.88
N GLU A 271 0.80 -4.42 -15.42
CA GLU A 271 1.91 -3.59 -14.95
C GLU A 271 1.40 -2.19 -14.69
N LYS A 272 1.77 -1.63 -13.54
CA LYS A 272 1.46 -0.26 -13.14
C LYS A 272 2.69 0.38 -12.50
N PRO A 273 2.88 1.71 -12.62
CA PRO A 273 3.90 2.41 -11.87
C PRO A 273 3.65 2.24 -10.38
N SER A 274 4.72 2.03 -9.61
CA SER A 274 4.62 1.98 -8.15
C SER A 274 4.70 3.39 -7.55
N LEU A 275 4.09 3.59 -6.39
CA LEU A 275 4.30 4.77 -5.56
C LEU A 275 5.46 4.59 -4.56
N ALA A 276 6.14 3.44 -4.58
CA ALA A 276 7.36 3.27 -3.81
C ALA A 276 8.52 4.04 -4.45
N TYR A 277 9.47 4.48 -3.65
CA TYR A 277 10.69 5.14 -4.11
C TYR A 277 11.89 4.60 -3.35
N TRP A 278 12.95 4.29 -4.10
CA TRP A 278 14.23 3.78 -3.60
C TRP A 278 15.32 4.82 -3.74
N TRP A 279 16.22 4.87 -2.76
CA TRP A 279 17.38 5.76 -2.79
C TRP A 279 18.56 5.17 -2.04
N VAL A 280 19.76 5.66 -2.36
CA VAL A 280 20.92 5.55 -1.47
C VAL A 280 20.96 6.81 -0.62
N GLY A 281 20.89 6.64 0.70
CA GLY A 281 20.98 7.71 1.69
C GLY A 281 22.35 7.78 2.34
N MET A 282 22.75 8.99 2.74
CA MET A 282 24.03 9.28 3.40
C MET A 282 23.79 10.05 4.69
N ASN A 283 24.19 9.47 5.82
CA ASN A 283 24.05 10.11 7.13
C ASN A 283 24.98 11.34 7.23
N THR A 284 24.39 12.53 7.19
CA THR A 284 25.12 13.81 7.16
C THR A 284 25.78 14.17 8.48
N GLU A 285 25.39 13.58 9.60
CA GLU A 285 26.01 13.75 10.90
C GLU A 285 27.18 12.78 11.16
N ASN A 286 27.32 11.73 10.33
CA ASN A 286 28.46 10.83 10.44
C ASN A 286 29.75 11.54 9.97
N ALA A 287 30.80 11.47 10.76
CA ALA A 287 32.06 12.17 10.49
C ALA A 287 32.64 11.89 9.08
N ALA A 288 32.49 10.66 8.57
CA ALA A 288 32.98 10.28 7.24
C ALA A 288 32.13 10.87 6.08
N LEU A 289 30.92 11.36 6.35
CA LEU A 289 29.96 11.85 5.37
C LEU A 289 29.49 13.28 5.66
N SER A 290 30.05 13.95 6.66
CA SER A 290 29.70 15.32 7.04
C SER A 290 30.11 16.37 5.99
N ASP A 291 31.19 16.12 5.25
CA ASP A 291 31.64 17.00 4.17
C ASP A 291 30.74 16.83 2.93
N GLU A 292 30.17 17.95 2.46
CA GLU A 292 29.29 17.98 1.30
C GLU A 292 30.00 17.54 0.01
N LYS A 293 31.29 17.86 -0.15
CA LYS A 293 32.07 17.44 -1.33
C LYS A 293 32.22 15.93 -1.39
N VAL A 294 32.42 15.27 -0.24
CA VAL A 294 32.43 13.81 -0.13
C VAL A 294 31.08 13.22 -0.58
N ARG A 295 29.97 13.74 -0.07
CA ARG A 295 28.66 13.24 -0.45
C ARG A 295 28.36 13.46 -1.93
N LYS A 296 28.66 14.64 -2.46
CA LYS A 296 28.49 14.94 -3.91
C LYS A 296 29.41 14.09 -4.80
N ALA A 297 30.62 13.77 -4.34
CA ALA A 297 31.49 12.83 -5.03
C ALA A 297 30.87 11.42 -5.10
N ILE A 298 30.37 10.92 -3.96
CA ILE A 298 29.67 9.63 -3.89
C ILE A 298 28.44 9.64 -4.79
N GLN A 299 27.62 10.69 -4.74
CA GLN A 299 26.42 10.85 -5.56
C GLN A 299 26.74 10.76 -7.07
N LYS A 300 27.80 11.44 -7.53
CA LYS A 300 28.23 11.41 -8.93
C LYS A 300 28.87 10.08 -9.35
N ALA A 301 29.50 9.35 -8.42
CA ALA A 301 30.16 8.08 -8.69
C ALA A 301 29.19 6.92 -8.88
N ILE A 302 28.01 6.97 -8.27
CA ILE A 302 27.03 5.88 -8.33
C ILE A 302 26.36 5.83 -9.71
N ASP A 303 26.42 4.65 -10.34
CA ASP A 303 25.75 4.35 -11.60
C ASP A 303 24.36 3.75 -11.31
N VAL A 304 23.35 4.61 -11.39
CA VAL A 304 21.96 4.21 -11.12
C VAL A 304 21.41 3.30 -12.21
N ASP A 305 21.86 3.44 -13.47
CA ASP A 305 21.40 2.56 -14.55
C ASP A 305 21.91 1.14 -14.34
N MET A 306 23.17 0.96 -13.91
CA MET A 306 23.68 -0.35 -13.50
C MET A 306 22.93 -0.95 -12.32
N ILE A 307 22.50 -0.12 -11.35
CA ILE A 307 21.67 -0.59 -10.24
C ILE A 307 20.32 -1.10 -10.76
N ILE A 308 19.69 -0.35 -11.65
CA ILE A 308 18.39 -0.74 -12.23
C ILE A 308 18.52 -2.04 -13.01
N ASP A 309 19.56 -2.19 -13.81
CA ASP A 309 19.80 -3.41 -14.59
C ASP A 309 20.06 -4.63 -13.69
N ALA A 310 20.94 -4.48 -12.69
CA ALA A 310 21.36 -5.59 -11.84
C ALA A 310 20.33 -5.98 -10.77
N ALA A 311 19.68 -5.01 -10.15
CA ALA A 311 18.75 -5.24 -9.02
C ALA A 311 17.28 -5.33 -9.45
N PHE A 312 16.90 -4.61 -10.51
CA PHE A 312 15.51 -4.48 -10.95
C PHE A 312 15.29 -4.98 -12.39
N PHE A 313 16.24 -5.72 -12.94
CA PHE A 313 16.16 -6.38 -14.27
C PHE A 313 15.90 -5.40 -15.43
N GLY A 314 16.33 -4.15 -15.32
CA GLY A 314 16.10 -3.11 -16.32
C GLY A 314 14.63 -2.73 -16.53
N ILE A 315 13.73 -3.11 -15.60
CA ILE A 315 12.29 -2.96 -15.77
C ILE A 315 11.80 -1.53 -15.43
N PRO A 316 12.07 -0.98 -14.25
CA PRO A 316 11.62 0.37 -13.92
C PRO A 316 12.56 1.42 -14.52
N LYS A 317 12.02 2.64 -14.66
CA LYS A 317 12.81 3.81 -15.05
C LYS A 317 13.55 4.41 -13.85
N ARG A 318 14.61 5.16 -14.12
CA ARG A 318 15.25 5.99 -13.11
C ARG A 318 14.28 7.00 -12.53
N SER A 319 14.40 7.21 -11.23
CA SER A 319 13.67 8.26 -10.53
C SER A 319 14.36 9.62 -10.68
N THR A 320 13.55 10.66 -10.76
CA THR A 320 13.99 12.07 -10.71
C THR A 320 13.82 12.68 -9.32
N GLY A 321 13.34 11.89 -8.35
CA GLY A 321 13.09 12.34 -6.98
C GLY A 321 12.28 11.32 -6.20
N ILE A 322 11.68 11.75 -5.10
CA ILE A 322 10.85 10.91 -4.24
C ILE A 322 9.37 10.90 -4.65
N ILE A 323 8.95 11.81 -5.53
CA ILE A 323 7.55 11.91 -5.97
C ILE A 323 7.36 11.17 -7.29
N ALA A 324 6.46 10.18 -7.27
CA ALA A 324 6.24 9.27 -8.39
C ALA A 324 5.66 9.98 -9.64
N PRO A 325 5.93 9.48 -10.84
CA PRO A 325 5.35 9.99 -12.08
C PRO A 325 3.82 10.03 -12.04
N GLY A 326 3.24 11.09 -12.59
CA GLY A 326 1.79 11.30 -12.62
C GLY A 326 1.19 11.92 -11.36
N LEU A 327 1.99 12.21 -10.35
CA LEU A 327 1.58 12.95 -9.15
C LEU A 327 2.05 14.40 -9.21
N LEU A 328 1.32 15.25 -8.49
CA LEU A 328 1.71 16.64 -8.25
C LEU A 328 3.12 16.70 -7.67
N GLY A 329 3.95 17.63 -8.13
CA GLY A 329 5.32 17.79 -7.67
C GLY A 329 6.33 16.80 -8.29
N HIS A 330 5.91 15.91 -9.20
CA HIS A 330 6.87 15.10 -9.93
C HIS A 330 7.79 15.97 -10.79
N ARG A 331 9.11 15.72 -10.74
CA ARG A 331 10.10 16.42 -11.56
C ARG A 331 10.24 15.72 -12.91
N ASP A 332 9.76 16.34 -13.98
CA ASP A 332 9.95 15.85 -15.34
C ASP A 332 11.28 16.39 -15.91
N ILE A 333 12.38 15.83 -15.42
CA ILE A 333 13.74 16.16 -15.83
C ILE A 333 14.47 14.89 -16.27
N THR A 334 15.56 15.06 -17.02
CA THR A 334 16.50 13.95 -17.29
C THR A 334 17.38 13.74 -16.08
N PRO A 335 17.36 12.56 -15.43
CA PRO A 335 18.26 12.29 -14.29
C PRO A 335 19.73 12.43 -14.72
N PRO A 336 20.60 12.98 -13.86
CA PRO A 336 22.02 13.14 -14.19
C PRO A 336 22.67 11.75 -14.40
N ALA A 337 23.43 11.62 -15.49
CA ALA A 337 24.25 10.42 -15.73
C ALA A 337 25.40 10.33 -14.72
N ARG A 338 25.96 9.12 -14.56
CA ARG A 338 27.18 8.93 -13.80
C ARG A 338 28.30 9.86 -14.31
N ASP A 339 28.96 10.56 -13.40
CA ASP A 339 30.06 11.48 -13.70
C ASP A 339 31.29 11.11 -12.84
N LEU A 340 32.01 10.07 -13.25
CA LEU A 340 33.14 9.55 -12.47
C LEU A 340 34.30 10.54 -12.39
N GLU A 341 34.59 11.31 -13.45
CA GLU A 341 35.68 12.30 -13.43
C GLU A 341 35.34 13.47 -12.51
N GLY A 342 34.10 13.97 -12.55
CA GLY A 342 33.63 14.98 -11.60
C GLY A 342 33.60 14.46 -10.16
N ALA A 343 33.29 13.17 -9.96
CA ALA A 343 33.35 12.53 -8.66
C ALA A 343 34.78 12.49 -8.10
N LYS A 344 35.74 12.06 -8.91
CA LYS A 344 37.17 12.04 -8.52
C LYS A 344 37.72 13.43 -8.20
N ALA A 345 37.33 14.44 -8.98
CA ALA A 345 37.72 15.83 -8.73
C ALA A 345 37.22 16.33 -7.36
N LEU A 346 35.91 16.16 -7.06
CA LEU A 346 35.34 16.55 -5.78
C LEU A 346 35.93 15.75 -4.60
N PHE A 347 36.20 14.45 -4.82
CA PHE A 347 36.78 13.59 -3.80
C PHE A 347 38.24 14.01 -3.47
N ALA A 348 39.00 14.41 -4.48
CA ALA A 348 40.33 14.97 -4.30
C ALA A 348 40.30 16.33 -3.57
N GLU A 349 39.34 17.18 -3.87
CA GLU A 349 39.14 18.46 -3.17
C GLU A 349 38.75 18.28 -1.69
N ALA A 350 38.09 17.20 -1.32
CA ALA A 350 37.75 16.88 0.07
C ALA A 350 39.00 16.55 0.90
N GLY A 351 40.09 16.15 0.27
CA GLY A 351 41.39 15.95 0.91
C GLY A 351 41.34 14.98 2.09
N SER A 352 41.69 15.45 3.28
CA SER A 352 41.67 14.61 4.50
C SER A 352 40.28 14.18 4.98
N ALA A 353 39.21 14.81 4.49
CA ALA A 353 37.83 14.41 4.78
C ALA A 353 37.39 13.20 3.96
N ALA A 354 38.11 12.85 2.89
CA ALA A 354 37.79 11.72 2.00
C ALA A 354 37.94 10.37 2.74
N PRO A 355 36.87 9.60 2.93
CA PRO A 355 36.92 8.33 3.64
C PRO A 355 37.59 7.25 2.78
N LYS A 356 38.28 6.32 3.44
CA LYS A 356 38.82 5.11 2.78
C LYS A 356 37.89 3.90 2.94
N ASN A 357 37.11 3.88 4.01
CA ASN A 357 36.22 2.79 4.35
C ASN A 357 34.84 3.36 4.72
N LEU A 358 33.80 2.73 4.22
CA LEU A 358 32.40 3.01 4.57
C LEU A 358 31.63 1.72 4.80
N THR A 359 30.52 1.82 5.52
CA THR A 359 29.55 0.76 5.67
C THR A 359 28.28 1.09 4.88
N LEU A 360 27.65 0.09 4.29
CA LEU A 360 26.37 0.20 3.59
C LEU A 360 25.34 -0.73 4.23
N SER A 361 24.38 -0.17 4.93
CA SER A 361 23.29 -0.90 5.59
C SER A 361 22.13 -1.13 4.63
N ILE A 362 21.65 -2.36 4.54
CA ILE A 362 20.58 -2.76 3.62
C ILE A 362 19.59 -3.73 4.28
N LEU A 363 18.36 -3.70 3.83
CA LEU A 363 17.41 -4.79 4.09
C LEU A 363 17.87 -6.05 3.33
N ASN A 364 17.82 -7.20 3.98
CA ASN A 364 18.32 -8.48 3.46
C ASN A 364 17.42 -9.06 2.35
N THR A 365 17.25 -8.36 1.24
CA THR A 365 16.57 -8.82 0.03
C THR A 365 17.56 -9.02 -1.12
N THR A 366 17.14 -9.75 -2.15
CA THR A 366 17.97 -9.99 -3.33
C THR A 366 18.26 -8.69 -4.07
N GLU A 367 17.24 -7.85 -4.25
CA GLU A 367 17.33 -6.56 -4.93
C GLU A 367 18.31 -5.63 -4.22
N ASN A 368 18.16 -5.49 -2.90
CA ASN A 368 19.05 -4.61 -2.12
C ASN A 368 20.50 -5.11 -2.10
N LYS A 369 20.73 -6.43 -2.05
CA LYS A 369 22.07 -7.00 -2.17
C LYS A 369 22.70 -6.70 -3.52
N SER A 370 21.96 -6.90 -4.61
CA SER A 370 22.45 -6.60 -5.96
C SER A 370 22.75 -5.11 -6.12
N ALA A 371 21.84 -4.24 -5.66
CA ALA A 371 22.07 -2.79 -5.67
C ALA A 371 23.31 -2.39 -4.85
N ALA A 372 23.48 -2.96 -3.65
CA ALA A 372 24.61 -2.68 -2.79
C ALA A 372 25.96 -3.10 -3.41
N GLN A 373 25.99 -4.22 -4.13
CA GLN A 373 27.20 -4.67 -4.85
C GLN A 373 27.60 -3.69 -5.95
N ILE A 374 26.64 -3.10 -6.67
CA ILE A 374 26.92 -2.05 -7.65
C ILE A 374 27.45 -0.78 -6.97
N VAL A 375 26.83 -0.34 -5.87
CA VAL A 375 27.32 0.80 -5.07
C VAL A 375 28.74 0.55 -4.59
N GLN A 376 29.03 -0.64 -4.03
CA GLN A 376 30.36 -1.05 -3.58
C GLN A 376 31.39 -0.97 -4.72
N GLN A 377 31.05 -1.52 -5.90
CA GLN A 377 31.92 -1.48 -7.08
C GLN A 377 32.15 -0.03 -7.53
N ASN A 378 31.13 0.80 -7.59
CA ASN A 378 31.26 2.18 -8.05
C ASN A 378 32.12 3.03 -7.09
N LEU A 379 32.00 2.82 -5.79
CA LEU A 379 32.80 3.55 -4.80
C LEU A 379 34.27 3.08 -4.74
N ALA A 380 34.54 1.85 -5.14
CA ALA A 380 35.93 1.38 -5.33
C ALA A 380 36.69 2.19 -6.39
N ASP A 381 35.98 2.77 -7.40
CA ASP A 381 36.59 3.68 -8.40
C ASP A 381 37.09 5.02 -7.79
N LEU A 382 36.61 5.36 -6.59
CA LEU A 382 37.10 6.48 -5.75
C LEU A 382 38.12 6.03 -4.71
N GLY A 383 38.44 4.74 -4.65
CA GLY A 383 39.34 4.18 -3.63
C GLY A 383 38.66 3.99 -2.26
N ILE A 384 37.32 3.93 -2.23
CA ILE A 384 36.55 3.67 -1.01
C ILE A 384 36.21 2.18 -0.93
N GLU A 385 36.63 1.51 0.15
CA GLU A 385 36.21 0.16 0.48
C GLU A 385 34.86 0.22 1.21
N VAL A 386 33.82 -0.50 0.72
CA VAL A 386 32.50 -0.51 1.29
C VAL A 386 32.17 -1.88 1.88
N ALA A 387 31.89 -1.94 3.18
CA ALA A 387 31.37 -3.14 3.83
C ALA A 387 29.83 -3.17 3.77
N ILE A 388 29.26 -4.20 3.13
CA ILE A 388 27.82 -4.37 3.01
C ILE A 388 27.28 -5.11 4.23
N ASN A 389 26.34 -4.50 4.93
CA ASN A 389 25.70 -5.03 6.15
C ASN A 389 24.21 -5.32 5.87
N PRO A 390 23.82 -6.58 5.55
CA PRO A 390 22.43 -6.95 5.37
C PRO A 390 21.75 -7.24 6.72
N TYR A 391 20.57 -6.67 6.94
CA TYR A 391 19.76 -6.84 8.14
C TYR A 391 18.41 -7.48 7.81
N ASP A 392 17.88 -8.28 8.72
CA ASP A 392 16.47 -8.71 8.67
C ASP A 392 15.52 -7.52 8.88
N GLY A 393 14.24 -7.70 8.48
CA GLY A 393 13.28 -6.59 8.52
C GLY A 393 13.03 -6.04 9.92
N GLY A 394 13.04 -6.89 10.96
CA GLY A 394 12.84 -6.45 12.33
C GLY A 394 13.95 -5.52 12.81
N THR A 395 15.19 -5.84 12.48
CA THR A 395 16.36 -5.05 12.83
C THR A 395 16.51 -3.83 11.93
N PHE A 396 16.35 -4.00 10.59
CA PHE A 396 16.56 -2.92 9.63
C PHE A 396 15.73 -1.67 9.96
N TRP A 397 14.43 -1.86 10.18
CA TRP A 397 13.52 -0.74 10.39
C TRP A 397 13.69 0.00 11.72
N THR A 398 14.62 -0.43 12.57
CA THR A 398 14.96 0.23 13.83
C THR A 398 16.33 0.93 13.81
N LEU A 399 17.11 0.76 12.74
CA LEU A 399 18.51 1.24 12.69
C LEU A 399 18.66 2.75 12.88
N GLY A 400 17.74 3.54 12.29
CA GLY A 400 17.80 5.01 12.35
C GLY A 400 17.01 5.62 13.51
N ASP A 401 16.23 4.83 14.24
CA ASP A 401 15.39 5.30 15.35
C ASP A 401 16.20 5.42 16.65
N GLU A 402 16.29 6.63 17.19
CA GLU A 402 17.02 6.92 18.44
C GLU A 402 16.41 6.21 19.66
N LYS A 403 15.10 5.94 19.64
CA LYS A 403 14.41 5.26 20.74
C LYS A 403 14.70 3.76 20.77
N SER A 404 15.06 3.20 19.61
CA SER A 404 15.35 1.77 19.45
C SER A 404 16.78 1.39 19.82
N GLY A 405 17.67 2.38 20.07
CA GLY A 405 19.06 2.09 20.49
C GLY A 405 20.08 3.08 19.98
N GLN A 406 21.33 2.63 19.80
CA GLN A 406 22.47 3.49 19.41
C GLN A 406 22.97 3.19 17.98
N ALA A 407 22.36 2.27 17.24
CA ALA A 407 22.80 1.84 15.91
C ALA A 407 22.85 3.00 14.90
N TRP A 408 21.99 4.00 15.05
CA TRP A 408 21.94 5.19 14.21
C TRP A 408 23.27 5.98 14.16
N LYS A 409 24.10 5.90 15.22
CA LYS A 409 25.40 6.59 15.29
C LYS A 409 26.42 6.03 14.30
N ASP A 410 26.31 4.73 14.03
CA ASP A 410 27.22 4.00 13.14
C ASP A 410 26.70 3.92 11.70
N LEU A 411 25.44 4.38 11.45
CA LEU A 411 24.91 4.45 10.11
C LEU A 411 25.72 5.42 9.24
N GLN A 412 26.10 4.93 8.06
CA GLN A 412 26.81 5.72 7.06
C GLN A 412 26.03 5.77 5.75
N LEU A 413 26.17 4.77 4.89
CA LEU A 413 25.35 4.62 3.69
C LEU A 413 24.19 3.68 3.96
N ILE A 414 23.04 3.94 3.33
CA ILE A 414 21.83 3.15 3.49
C ILE A 414 21.16 3.00 2.12
N ILE A 415 20.74 1.79 1.73
CA ILE A 415 19.75 1.63 0.67
C ILE A 415 18.40 1.46 1.35
N ASN A 416 17.51 2.40 1.12
CA ASN A 416 16.20 2.42 1.73
C ASN A 416 15.09 2.60 0.67
N TYR A 417 13.86 2.31 1.06
CA TYR A 417 12.68 2.58 0.25
C TYR A 417 11.47 2.90 1.13
N PHE A 418 10.63 3.81 0.67
CA PHE A 418 9.32 4.05 1.25
C PHE A 418 8.24 3.98 0.16
N THR A 419 6.99 3.93 0.58
CA THR A 419 5.82 4.01 -0.31
C THR A 419 5.04 5.26 0.05
N MET A 420 4.59 6.01 -0.96
CA MET A 420 3.78 7.21 -0.73
C MET A 420 2.29 6.98 -0.99
N ALA A 421 1.47 7.91 -0.49
CA ALA A 421 0.09 8.11 -0.92
C ALA A 421 0.05 9.02 -2.15
N PRO A 422 -1.11 9.19 -2.82
CA PRO A 422 -1.21 10.07 -3.99
C PRO A 422 -0.92 11.56 -3.74
N ASP A 423 -0.90 12.02 -2.49
CA ASP A 423 -0.46 13.37 -2.17
C ASP A 423 1.05 13.42 -1.89
N PRO A 424 1.80 14.35 -2.49
CA PRO A 424 3.26 14.44 -2.33
C PRO A 424 3.72 14.75 -0.91
N SER A 425 2.88 15.33 -0.07
CA SER A 425 3.20 15.59 1.34
C SER A 425 3.55 14.31 2.09
N TRP A 426 2.95 13.18 1.71
CA TRP A 426 3.27 11.89 2.31
C TRP A 426 4.73 11.48 2.09
N ALA A 427 5.30 11.74 0.91
CA ALA A 427 6.69 11.43 0.63
C ALA A 427 7.64 12.40 1.36
N THR A 428 7.32 13.69 1.38
CA THR A 428 8.21 14.71 1.96
C THR A 428 8.20 14.74 3.50
N ALA A 429 7.12 14.26 4.13
CA ALA A 429 6.99 14.24 5.60
C ALA A 429 8.17 13.55 6.30
N TRP A 430 8.68 12.46 5.72
CA TRP A 430 9.72 11.61 6.33
C TRP A 430 11.11 12.24 6.38
N PHE A 431 11.35 13.34 5.64
CA PHE A 431 12.67 13.98 5.50
C PHE A 431 12.75 15.36 6.15
N THR A 432 11.74 15.75 6.92
CA THR A 432 11.75 17.00 7.68
C THR A 432 12.71 16.92 8.87
N CYS A 433 13.09 18.08 9.45
CA CYS A 433 14.02 18.14 10.58
C CYS A 433 13.50 17.43 11.84
N ASP A 434 12.20 17.45 12.08
CA ASP A 434 11.55 16.77 13.20
C ASP A 434 11.50 15.24 13.06
N GLN A 435 11.80 14.72 11.87
CA GLN A 435 11.94 13.29 11.63
C GLN A 435 13.37 12.77 11.85
N VAL A 436 14.34 13.62 12.10
CA VAL A 436 15.69 13.20 12.51
C VAL A 436 15.60 12.41 13.81
N GLY A 437 16.20 11.20 13.80
CA GLY A 437 16.10 10.26 14.92
C GLY A 437 14.80 9.44 14.94
N VAL A 438 13.97 9.56 13.92
CA VAL A 438 12.77 8.72 13.70
C VAL A 438 12.85 8.05 12.33
N TRP A 439 12.49 8.74 11.24
CA TRP A 439 12.48 8.21 9.87
C TRP A 439 13.51 8.86 8.94
N ASN A 440 13.99 10.08 9.27
CA ASN A 440 15.06 10.76 8.52
C ASN A 440 16.41 10.20 8.97
N TRP A 441 16.80 9.06 8.40
CA TRP A 441 18.01 8.33 8.79
C TRP A 441 19.29 8.95 8.21
N GLU A 442 19.15 9.73 7.15
CA GLU A 442 20.21 10.56 6.60
C GLU A 442 20.57 11.74 7.53
N ARG A 443 19.72 12.00 8.52
CA ARG A 443 19.87 13.06 9.51
C ARG A 443 20.11 14.43 8.88
N TRP A 444 19.65 14.55 7.63
CA TRP A 444 19.71 15.79 6.88
C TRP A 444 18.58 16.71 7.34
N CYS A 445 18.96 17.81 8.03
CA CYS A 445 18.01 18.82 8.48
C CYS A 445 18.18 20.10 7.66
N ASN A 446 17.23 20.35 6.76
CA ASN A 446 17.12 21.61 6.03
C ASN A 446 15.86 22.35 6.46
N LYS A 447 16.06 23.54 7.04
CA LYS A 447 14.94 24.34 7.55
C LYS A 447 13.99 24.79 6.45
N GLU A 448 14.50 25.18 5.28
CA GLU A 448 13.69 25.57 4.12
C GLU A 448 12.80 24.42 3.66
N PHE A 449 13.35 23.19 3.55
CA PHE A 449 12.58 22.00 3.24
C PHE A 449 11.44 21.77 4.24
N SER A 450 11.73 21.87 5.53
CA SER A 450 10.73 21.65 6.60
C SER A 450 9.65 22.74 6.62
N ASP A 451 10.03 23.98 6.38
CA ASP A 451 9.08 25.11 6.32
C ASP A 451 8.19 24.99 5.07
N LEU A 452 8.77 24.61 3.91
CA LEU A 452 8.01 24.33 2.68
C LEU A 452 7.03 23.18 2.88
N HIS A 453 7.45 22.09 3.49
CA HIS A 453 6.54 20.98 3.79
C HIS A 453 5.30 21.48 4.53
N LYS A 454 5.47 22.23 5.62
CA LYS A 454 4.35 22.78 6.41
C LYS A 454 3.49 23.74 5.60
N ALA A 455 4.11 24.64 4.84
CA ALA A 455 3.38 25.63 4.05
C ALA A 455 2.53 24.94 2.95
N LEU A 456 3.07 23.90 2.29
CA LEU A 456 2.38 23.21 1.21
C LEU A 456 1.24 22.29 1.68
N LEU A 457 1.19 21.92 2.95
CA LEU A 457 0.02 21.26 3.55
C LEU A 457 -1.20 22.19 3.57
N ALA A 458 -0.98 23.49 3.75
CA ALA A 458 -2.02 24.52 3.83
C ALA A 458 -2.20 25.33 2.53
N GLU A 459 -1.42 25.06 1.47
CA GLU A 459 -1.53 25.75 0.18
C GLU A 459 -2.65 25.15 -0.67
N ARG A 460 -3.52 26.01 -1.22
CA ARG A 460 -4.68 25.62 -2.03
C ARG A 460 -4.38 25.56 -3.52
N ASP A 461 -3.41 26.34 -3.96
CA ASP A 461 -3.03 26.43 -5.36
C ASP A 461 -2.12 25.26 -5.74
N ASP A 462 -2.67 24.30 -6.47
CA ASP A 462 -1.92 23.13 -6.93
C ASP A 462 -0.70 23.51 -7.78
N ALA A 463 -0.72 24.62 -8.50
CA ALA A 463 0.46 25.07 -9.25
C ALA A 463 1.58 25.52 -8.31
N LYS A 464 1.26 26.19 -7.22
CA LYS A 464 2.24 26.54 -6.18
C LYS A 464 2.74 25.31 -5.43
N ARG A 465 1.84 24.38 -5.10
CA ARG A 465 2.21 23.10 -4.51
C ARG A 465 3.17 22.33 -5.43
N ASP A 466 2.87 22.25 -6.72
CA ASP A 466 3.73 21.59 -7.72
C ASP A 466 5.14 22.18 -7.74
N VAL A 467 5.26 23.49 -7.83
CA VAL A 467 6.55 24.20 -7.81
C VAL A 467 7.28 23.95 -6.48
N GLY A 468 6.57 24.06 -5.35
CA GLY A 468 7.15 23.88 -4.03
C GLY A 468 7.70 22.46 -3.82
N TYR A 469 6.96 21.43 -4.18
CA TYR A 469 7.41 20.04 -4.05
C TYR A 469 8.56 19.69 -5.01
N LYS A 470 8.63 20.29 -6.21
CA LYS A 470 9.78 20.17 -7.08
C LYS A 470 11.02 20.77 -6.45
N HIS A 471 10.90 21.98 -5.91
CA HIS A 471 11.98 22.66 -5.21
C HIS A 471 12.47 21.88 -3.97
N MET A 472 11.57 21.27 -3.20
CA MET A 472 11.96 20.40 -2.08
C MET A 472 12.86 19.25 -2.52
N GLN A 473 12.58 18.63 -3.67
CA GLN A 473 13.43 17.56 -4.22
C GLN A 473 14.76 18.09 -4.76
N ASP A 474 14.79 19.33 -5.30
CA ASP A 474 16.05 20.00 -5.68
C ASP A 474 16.95 20.23 -4.46
N LEU A 475 16.38 20.63 -3.30
CA LEU A 475 17.11 20.76 -2.04
C LEU A 475 17.68 19.42 -1.56
N MET A 476 16.90 18.33 -1.66
CA MET A 476 17.40 16.99 -1.32
C MET A 476 18.58 16.58 -2.21
N GLU A 477 18.43 16.68 -3.51
CA GLU A 477 19.47 16.32 -4.47
C GLU A 477 20.72 17.20 -4.30
N GLY A 478 20.51 18.51 -4.16
CA GLY A 478 21.57 19.51 -3.96
C GLY A 478 22.39 19.29 -2.69
N SER A 479 21.86 18.63 -1.68
CA SER A 479 22.55 18.30 -0.43
C SER A 479 23.66 17.24 -0.60
N GLY A 480 23.60 16.47 -1.69
CA GLY A 480 24.44 15.29 -1.90
C GLY A 480 24.07 14.09 -1.00
N ALA A 481 23.11 14.24 -0.08
CA ALA A 481 22.76 13.18 0.87
C ALA A 481 21.91 12.05 0.27
N TYR A 482 21.39 12.22 -0.95
CA TYR A 482 20.45 11.30 -1.60
C TYR A 482 20.87 10.97 -3.03
N VAL A 483 20.81 9.69 -3.40
CA VAL A 483 20.87 9.22 -4.79
C VAL A 483 19.56 8.53 -5.09
N PHE A 484 18.69 9.17 -5.86
CA PHE A 484 17.39 8.59 -6.23
C PHE A 484 17.60 7.46 -7.23
N ILE A 485 16.99 6.29 -6.97
CA ILE A 485 17.16 5.10 -7.82
C ILE A 485 15.94 4.95 -8.73
N THR A 486 14.80 4.57 -8.19
CA THR A 486 13.59 4.27 -8.97
C THR A 486 12.33 4.33 -8.13
N HIS A 487 11.17 4.46 -8.79
CA HIS A 487 9.86 4.25 -8.16
C HIS A 487 9.41 2.78 -8.22
N GLY A 488 10.08 1.93 -8.99
CA GLY A 488 9.69 0.55 -9.19
C GLY A 488 8.44 0.37 -10.06
N VAL A 489 8.00 -0.87 -10.13
CA VAL A 489 6.81 -1.30 -10.89
C VAL A 489 6.02 -2.29 -10.03
N ASN A 490 4.71 -2.12 -9.96
CA ASN A 490 3.81 -3.12 -9.44
C ASN A 490 3.33 -4.00 -10.60
N ALA A 491 3.63 -5.29 -10.52
CA ALA A 491 3.26 -6.26 -11.54
C ALA A 491 2.43 -7.38 -10.95
N ALA A 492 1.44 -7.83 -11.70
CA ALA A 492 0.59 -8.96 -11.33
C ALA A 492 0.36 -9.90 -12.51
N LEU A 493 0.26 -11.19 -12.19
CA LEU A 493 -0.31 -12.22 -13.04
C LEU A 493 -1.76 -12.42 -12.63
N TYR A 494 -2.65 -12.51 -13.61
CA TYR A 494 -4.06 -12.79 -13.36
C TYR A 494 -4.66 -13.69 -14.45
N SER A 495 -5.68 -14.47 -14.06
CA SER A 495 -6.42 -15.34 -14.96
C SER A 495 -7.15 -14.52 -16.03
N ASP A 496 -7.15 -14.99 -17.28
CA ASP A 496 -7.93 -14.38 -18.37
C ASP A 496 -9.45 -14.45 -18.16
N LYS A 497 -9.90 -15.18 -17.13
CA LYS A 497 -11.31 -15.31 -16.72
C LYS A 497 -11.79 -14.18 -15.80
N ILE A 498 -10.90 -13.31 -15.35
CA ILE A 498 -11.24 -12.20 -14.49
C ILE A 498 -10.87 -10.85 -15.11
N ALA A 499 -11.62 -9.81 -14.74
CA ALA A 499 -11.30 -8.42 -15.02
C ALA A 499 -10.95 -7.74 -13.68
N PRO A 500 -9.64 -7.57 -13.36
CA PRO A 500 -9.20 -6.92 -12.14
C PRO A 500 -9.55 -5.42 -12.15
N ALA A 501 -10.03 -4.91 -11.03
CA ALA A 501 -10.19 -3.48 -10.76
C ALA A 501 -8.97 -3.01 -9.94
N THR A 502 -8.19 -2.09 -10.50
CA THR A 502 -6.97 -1.58 -9.85
C THR A 502 -6.90 -0.07 -9.88
N LEU A 503 -6.27 0.51 -8.87
CA LEU A 503 -5.89 1.91 -8.83
C LEU A 503 -4.70 2.20 -9.78
N PRO A 504 -4.36 3.46 -10.05
CA PRO A 504 -3.27 3.83 -10.95
C PRO A 504 -1.92 3.20 -10.58
N ASP A 505 -1.68 2.91 -9.32
CA ASP A 505 -0.46 2.27 -8.81
C ASP A 505 -0.54 0.74 -8.73
N GLY A 506 -1.61 0.13 -9.23
CA GLY A 506 -1.80 -1.32 -9.24
C GLY A 506 -2.39 -1.92 -7.96
N ARG A 507 -2.68 -1.12 -6.93
CA ARG A 507 -3.44 -1.62 -5.78
C ARG A 507 -4.82 -2.08 -6.22
N VAL A 508 -5.26 -3.20 -5.64
CA VAL A 508 -6.51 -3.85 -6.01
C VAL A 508 -7.71 -3.20 -5.31
N VAL A 509 -8.83 -3.22 -6.00
CA VAL A 509 -10.15 -2.87 -5.45
C VAL A 509 -11.00 -4.14 -5.53
N LEU A 510 -10.77 -5.06 -4.58
CA LEU A 510 -11.26 -6.44 -4.61
C LEU A 510 -12.77 -6.55 -4.86
N GLN A 511 -13.55 -5.68 -4.25
CA GLN A 511 -15.01 -5.67 -4.36
C GLN A 511 -15.52 -5.32 -5.76
N LEU A 512 -14.67 -4.76 -6.63
CA LEU A 512 -15.02 -4.35 -7.99
C LEU A 512 -14.47 -5.30 -9.07
N PHE A 513 -13.83 -6.40 -8.68
CA PHE A 513 -13.41 -7.43 -9.64
C PHE A 513 -14.63 -8.07 -10.29
N LYS A 514 -14.53 -8.37 -11.59
CA LYS A 514 -15.61 -8.98 -12.39
C LYS A 514 -15.11 -10.21 -13.13
N PRO A 515 -15.98 -11.16 -13.50
CA PRO A 515 -15.68 -12.12 -14.54
C PRO A 515 -15.35 -11.39 -15.85
N ALA A 516 -14.40 -11.93 -16.65
CA ALA A 516 -13.97 -11.36 -17.94
C ALA A 516 -14.99 -11.59 -19.05
#